data_6eb276d168d493b164c6a2028af2427d
#
_entry.id   6eb276d168d493b164c6a2028af2427d
#
_cell.length_a   1.000
_cell.length_b   1.000
_cell.length_c   1.000
_cell.angle_alpha   90.00
_cell.angle_beta   90.00
_cell.angle_gamma   90.00
#
_symmetry.space_group_name_H-M   'P 1'
#
loop_
_entity.id
_entity.type
_entity.pdbx_description
1 polymer ?
#
loop_
_entity_poly.entity_id
_entity_poly.type
_entity_poly.pdbx_seq_one_letter_code
_entity_poly.pdbx_strand_id
1 'polypeptide(L)'
;MCKTATDCRVFVSQVLFQWNISLSGIKIQKCQQRYYEKKENVVCVCNATYCDEIPEVGNLQPLQAAIYQTDQYGKRFERTVSSFTETTNETGIIRLKIDSRIRFQTIIGFGGAFTDAAGININSLSESTRTNLLKSYFGSTGIQYTIGRVPIASTDFSTHAYSYDDSPNDFTLSNFSLADEDFKFKIPYIKQAVNLTGGVLKLFASPWSAPGWMKTSGQMIGGGALRGLSNGPYHVTWANHYVKFLEAYKNNGVIFWGLTVQNEPVAGADLSYKWQAMYFSPKTERDFIKNHLGPALRKSNVGRNISLMIMDDQRTQLPIWADVVLKDKEAAQYVSGIAVHWYNDFVPACTGFKPFEHRPILGDWSRGDMYAHDIIQDLSHWVSGWTDWNLCLDLKGGPNFAKNYVDAPIIVNATADEFYKQPMFYIMGHFSKFIPPGSARIELHFYVKPISYEGVAFVTPTYQRVLILLNRNNKSVTFSIEERAKDGLALRIKLKPKSIATAVWNK
;
A
#
# COMPACT_ATOMS: atom_id res chain seq x y z
N MET A 1 31.23 49.18 11.43
CA MET A 1 30.54 49.71 12.63
C MET A 1 29.26 50.42 12.17
N CYS A 2 28.15 49.71 12.12
CA CYS A 2 26.85 50.30 11.86
C CYS A 2 26.20 50.61 13.23
N LYS A 3 25.93 51.85 13.48
CA LYS A 3 25.06 52.33 14.55
C LYS A 3 23.68 52.53 13.95
N THR A 4 22.68 51.98 14.62
CA THR A 4 21.22 52.14 14.47
C THR A 4 20.52 51.42 13.29
N ALA A 5 19.41 50.75 13.63
CA ALA A 5 18.61 49.81 12.83
C ALA A 5 17.58 50.49 11.90
N THR A 6 17.94 51.60 11.22
CA THR A 6 17.00 52.40 10.41
C THR A 6 17.44 52.73 8.98
N ASP A 7 18.61 52.34 8.54
CA ASP A 7 19.09 52.71 7.20
C ASP A 7 19.56 51.48 6.35
N CYS A 8 18.61 50.63 5.97
CA CYS A 8 18.78 49.69 4.84
C CYS A 8 17.46 49.60 4.07
N ARG A 9 17.21 50.56 3.18
CA ARG A 9 16.19 50.38 2.14
C ARG A 9 16.78 49.55 1.02
N VAL A 10 16.38 48.26 0.95
CA VAL A 10 16.62 47.45 -0.22
C VAL A 10 15.57 47.77 -1.28
N PHE A 11 16.00 48.35 -2.38
CA PHE A 11 15.18 48.50 -3.58
C PHE A 11 15.05 47.10 -4.25
N VAL A 12 13.91 46.47 -4.10
CA VAL A 12 13.50 45.33 -4.94
C VAL A 12 12.80 45.90 -6.17
N SER A 13 13.47 45.97 -7.31
CA SER A 13 12.81 46.20 -8.58
C SER A 13 11.97 44.98 -8.93
N GLN A 14 10.64 45.09 -8.81
CA GLN A 14 9.72 44.10 -9.35
C GLN A 14 9.74 44.20 -10.87
N VAL A 15 10.48 43.27 -11.51
CA VAL A 15 10.28 42.95 -12.92
C VAL A 15 9.10 41.97 -12.96
N LEU A 16 7.90 42.49 -13.18
CA LEU A 16 6.72 41.68 -13.51
C LEU A 16 6.90 41.10 -14.89
N PHE A 17 7.46 39.90 -15.00
CA PHE A 17 7.29 39.06 -16.17
C PHE A 17 5.84 38.56 -16.16
N GLN A 18 4.95 39.17 -16.90
CA GLN A 18 3.68 38.60 -17.29
C GLN A 18 3.97 37.41 -18.25
N TRP A 19 4.06 36.21 -17.68
CA TRP A 19 3.92 35.00 -18.44
C TRP A 19 2.43 34.85 -18.79
N ASN A 20 2.06 35.25 -20.01
CA ASN A 20 0.83 34.77 -20.63
C ASN A 20 1.00 33.27 -20.93
N ILE A 21 0.88 32.41 -19.92
CA ILE A 21 0.68 30.99 -20.12
C ILE A 21 -0.76 30.84 -20.56
N SER A 22 -0.98 30.74 -21.86
CA SER A 22 -2.20 30.18 -22.41
C SER A 22 -2.34 28.79 -21.79
N LEU A 23 -3.27 28.64 -20.88
CA LEU A 23 -3.75 27.35 -20.37
C LEU A 23 -4.52 26.67 -21.52
N SER A 24 -3.81 26.23 -22.56
CA SER A 24 -4.31 25.18 -23.45
C SER A 24 -4.56 23.99 -22.52
N GLY A 25 -5.84 23.63 -22.31
CA GLY A 25 -6.23 22.58 -21.37
C GLY A 25 -5.41 21.32 -21.60
N ILE A 26 -4.61 20.95 -20.62
CA ILE A 26 -3.83 19.71 -20.63
C ILE A 26 -4.87 18.59 -20.80
N LYS A 27 -4.87 17.96 -21.97
CA LYS A 27 -5.79 16.88 -22.29
C LYS A 27 -5.35 15.64 -21.52
N ILE A 28 -6.06 15.35 -20.42
CA ILE A 28 -5.82 14.15 -19.60
C ILE A 28 -5.95 12.91 -20.47
N GLN A 29 -4.93 12.06 -20.43
CA GLN A 29 -4.91 10.81 -21.18
C GLN A 29 -5.86 9.82 -20.53
N LYS A 30 -6.80 9.24 -21.33
CA LYS A 30 -7.78 8.28 -20.87
C LYS A 30 -7.26 6.86 -21.04
N CYS A 31 -7.88 5.89 -20.34
CA CYS A 31 -7.58 4.47 -20.49
C CYS A 31 -7.62 4.03 -21.97
N GLN A 32 -6.50 3.53 -22.50
CA GLN A 32 -6.46 2.80 -23.76
C GLN A 32 -6.84 1.36 -23.48
N GLN A 33 -8.14 1.06 -23.68
CA GLN A 33 -8.73 -0.22 -23.31
C GLN A 33 -8.27 -1.36 -24.20
N ARG A 34 -7.90 -2.49 -23.59
CA ARG A 34 -7.70 -3.78 -24.27
C ARG A 34 -8.55 -4.83 -23.56
N TYR A 35 -9.28 -5.60 -24.36
CA TYR A 35 -10.24 -6.62 -23.89
C TYR A 35 -9.60 -8.00 -23.98
N TYR A 36 -9.82 -8.83 -22.96
CA TYR A 36 -9.33 -10.20 -22.88
C TYR A 36 -10.47 -11.16 -22.55
N GLU A 37 -10.41 -12.39 -23.14
CA GLU A 37 -11.29 -13.55 -22.92
C GLU A 37 -12.79 -13.25 -22.89
N LYS A 38 -13.22 -12.36 -22.03
CA LYS A 38 -14.63 -11.88 -21.90
C LYS A 38 -14.67 -10.38 -22.17
N LYS A 39 -15.80 -9.89 -22.68
CA LYS A 39 -15.99 -8.44 -22.93
C LYS A 39 -15.89 -7.57 -21.69
N GLU A 40 -16.04 -8.16 -20.49
CA GLU A 40 -15.92 -7.47 -19.21
C GLU A 40 -14.48 -7.43 -18.68
N ASN A 41 -13.56 -8.21 -19.25
CA ASN A 41 -12.16 -8.25 -18.83
C ASN A 41 -11.38 -7.15 -19.55
N VAL A 42 -11.23 -5.99 -18.89
CA VAL A 42 -10.64 -4.78 -19.45
C VAL A 42 -9.42 -4.32 -18.68
N VAL A 43 -8.29 -4.20 -19.38
CA VAL A 43 -7.09 -3.52 -18.89
C VAL A 43 -6.87 -2.19 -19.60
N CYS A 44 -6.12 -1.29 -19.00
CA CYS A 44 -5.59 -0.11 -19.69
C CYS A 44 -4.14 -0.32 -20.04
N VAL A 45 -3.80 -0.12 -21.32
CA VAL A 45 -2.47 -0.35 -21.86
C VAL A 45 -1.64 0.93 -21.74
N CYS A 46 -0.44 0.79 -21.19
CA CYS A 46 0.59 1.84 -21.16
C CYS A 46 1.86 1.35 -21.86
N ASN A 47 2.59 2.29 -22.47
CA ASN A 47 3.88 2.05 -23.13
C ASN A 47 4.78 3.30 -23.05
N ALA A 48 5.82 3.36 -23.86
CA ALA A 48 6.77 4.48 -23.86
C ALA A 48 6.14 5.85 -24.17
N THR A 49 5.08 5.88 -24.98
CA THR A 49 4.49 7.11 -25.52
C THR A 49 3.12 7.46 -24.93
N TYR A 50 2.48 6.50 -24.29
CA TYR A 50 1.11 6.68 -23.78
C TYR A 50 0.89 5.96 -22.45
N CYS A 51 0.28 6.66 -21.51
CA CYS A 51 -0.26 6.08 -20.28
C CYS A 51 -1.42 6.93 -19.75
N ASP A 52 -2.51 6.32 -19.33
CA ASP A 52 -3.64 7.04 -18.80
C ASP A 52 -3.33 7.68 -17.44
N GLU A 53 -3.97 8.81 -17.19
CA GLU A 53 -3.79 9.66 -16.02
C GLU A 53 -5.11 9.80 -15.26
N ILE A 54 -5.00 10.04 -13.95
CA ILE A 54 -6.17 10.30 -13.11
C ILE A 54 -6.39 11.81 -13.02
N PRO A 55 -7.60 12.30 -13.39
CA PRO A 55 -7.91 13.71 -13.31
C PRO A 55 -7.77 14.25 -11.88
N GLU A 56 -7.26 15.47 -11.74
CA GLU A 56 -7.23 16.16 -10.45
C GLU A 56 -8.64 16.56 -10.00
N VAL A 57 -8.80 16.80 -8.69
CA VAL A 57 -10.07 17.30 -8.11
C VAL A 57 -10.47 18.63 -8.74
N GLY A 58 -9.49 19.51 -9.00
CA GLY A 58 -9.71 20.82 -9.56
C GLY A 58 -10.41 21.78 -8.58
N ASN A 59 -10.74 22.98 -9.06
CA ASN A 59 -11.44 23.98 -8.26
C ASN A 59 -12.93 23.64 -8.20
N LEU A 60 -13.43 23.36 -7.00
CA LEU A 60 -14.83 23.14 -6.72
C LEU A 60 -15.47 24.41 -6.16
N GLN A 61 -16.61 24.82 -6.71
CA GLN A 61 -17.44 25.86 -6.13
C GLN A 61 -18.07 25.38 -4.81
N PRO A 62 -18.55 26.28 -3.95
CA PRO A 62 -19.32 25.89 -2.77
C PRO A 62 -20.45 24.92 -3.15
N LEU A 63 -20.69 23.91 -2.32
CA LEU A 63 -21.67 22.85 -2.52
C LEU A 63 -21.42 21.93 -3.74
N GLN A 64 -20.26 22.00 -4.38
CA GLN A 64 -19.88 21.04 -5.43
C GLN A 64 -19.02 19.90 -4.87
N ALA A 65 -19.17 18.72 -5.49
CA ALA A 65 -18.34 17.56 -5.26
C ALA A 65 -17.81 17.02 -6.60
N ALA A 66 -16.53 16.68 -6.66
CA ALA A 66 -15.96 15.89 -7.74
C ALA A 66 -16.23 14.41 -7.46
N ILE A 67 -16.75 13.70 -8.43
CA ILE A 67 -17.10 12.28 -8.33
C ILE A 67 -16.28 11.52 -9.37
N TYR A 68 -15.55 10.51 -8.93
CA TYR A 68 -14.75 9.62 -9.77
C TYR A 68 -15.36 8.23 -9.76
N GLN A 69 -15.63 7.66 -10.92
CA GLN A 69 -16.24 6.33 -11.04
C GLN A 69 -15.36 5.38 -11.82
N THR A 70 -15.28 4.15 -11.34
CA THR A 70 -14.66 3.00 -12.01
C THR A 70 -15.65 1.85 -12.00
N ASP A 71 -15.81 1.13 -13.14
CA ASP A 71 -16.75 0.02 -13.25
C ASP A 71 -16.16 -1.17 -14.03
N GLN A 72 -16.84 -2.33 -13.98
CA GLN A 72 -16.43 -3.53 -14.69
C GLN A 72 -16.42 -3.39 -16.22
N TYR A 73 -17.13 -2.37 -16.76
CA TYR A 73 -17.29 -2.17 -18.21
C TYR A 73 -16.24 -1.24 -18.82
N GLY A 74 -15.17 -0.95 -18.06
CA GLY A 74 -14.02 -0.22 -18.56
C GLY A 74 -13.99 1.28 -18.24
N LYS A 75 -14.93 1.81 -17.47
CA LYS A 75 -14.75 3.15 -16.88
C LYS A 75 -13.59 3.11 -15.90
N ARG A 76 -12.69 4.08 -16.01
CA ARG A 76 -11.52 4.25 -15.14
C ARG A 76 -11.42 5.71 -14.73
N PHE A 77 -11.69 6.01 -13.47
CA PHE A 77 -11.70 7.35 -12.89
C PHE A 77 -12.47 8.38 -13.73
N GLU A 78 -13.64 7.99 -14.28
CA GLU A 78 -14.50 8.94 -14.99
C GLU A 78 -14.94 10.03 -14.01
N ARG A 79 -14.43 11.25 -14.23
CA ARG A 79 -14.68 12.39 -13.36
C ARG A 79 -15.93 13.15 -13.80
N THR A 80 -16.83 13.39 -12.86
CA THR A 80 -17.98 14.29 -13.00
C THR A 80 -18.02 15.27 -11.83
N VAL A 81 -18.82 16.30 -11.93
CA VAL A 81 -19.10 17.24 -10.83
C VAL A 81 -20.60 17.22 -10.58
N SER A 82 -20.97 17.14 -9.30
CA SER A 82 -22.37 17.22 -8.86
C SER A 82 -22.47 18.23 -7.71
N SER A 83 -23.65 18.80 -7.51
CA SER A 83 -23.91 19.77 -6.43
C SER A 83 -24.79 19.15 -5.35
N PHE A 84 -24.62 19.64 -4.13
CA PHE A 84 -25.59 19.40 -3.06
C PHE A 84 -26.88 20.16 -3.40
N THR A 85 -28.00 19.50 -3.26
CA THR A 85 -29.34 20.00 -3.52
C THR A 85 -30.26 19.70 -2.34
N GLU A 86 -31.42 20.32 -2.28
CA GLU A 86 -32.41 20.01 -1.24
C GLU A 86 -32.72 18.52 -1.18
N THR A 87 -32.91 18.03 0.04
CA THR A 87 -33.31 16.64 0.27
C THR A 87 -34.71 16.37 -0.25
N THR A 88 -34.91 15.22 -0.88
CA THR A 88 -36.22 14.78 -1.39
C THR A 88 -36.63 13.46 -0.76
N ASN A 89 -37.94 13.18 -0.70
CA ASN A 89 -38.51 11.93 -0.17
C ASN A 89 -38.73 10.88 -1.25
N GLU A 90 -37.80 10.77 -2.22
CA GLU A 90 -37.90 9.77 -3.28
C GLU A 90 -37.69 8.35 -2.72
N THR A 91 -38.46 7.41 -3.23
CA THR A 91 -38.32 5.97 -2.91
C THR A 91 -37.22 5.33 -3.73
N GLY A 92 -36.64 4.24 -3.22
CA GLY A 92 -35.59 3.49 -3.93
C GLY A 92 -34.17 4.10 -3.84
N ILE A 93 -33.99 5.18 -3.05
CA ILE A 93 -32.72 5.82 -2.78
C ILE A 93 -32.14 5.30 -1.46
N ILE A 94 -30.86 4.97 -1.43
CA ILE A 94 -30.15 4.63 -0.20
C ILE A 94 -29.64 5.92 0.45
N ARG A 95 -30.11 6.17 1.67
CA ARG A 95 -29.74 7.37 2.42
C ARG A 95 -28.56 7.09 3.33
N LEU A 96 -27.61 8.01 3.29
CA LEU A 96 -26.39 8.02 4.12
C LEU A 96 -26.26 9.34 4.83
N LYS A 97 -25.63 9.32 6.01
CA LYS A 97 -25.27 10.52 6.75
C LYS A 97 -23.79 10.48 7.14
N ILE A 98 -23.12 11.61 6.94
CA ILE A 98 -21.71 11.80 7.35
C ILE A 98 -21.66 12.80 8.50
N ASP A 99 -20.91 12.46 9.55
CA ASP A 99 -20.58 13.39 10.62
C ASP A 99 -19.05 13.50 10.81
N SER A 100 -18.47 14.56 10.30
CA SER A 100 -17.02 14.81 10.36
C SER A 100 -16.49 15.22 11.74
N ARG A 101 -17.37 15.39 12.73
CA ARG A 101 -16.98 15.63 14.13
C ARG A 101 -16.62 14.35 14.85
N ILE A 102 -17.18 13.21 14.43
CA ILE A 102 -16.86 11.88 14.96
C ILE A 102 -15.71 11.33 14.13
N ARG A 103 -14.53 11.24 14.75
CA ARG A 103 -13.30 10.80 14.11
C ARG A 103 -12.80 9.51 14.74
N PHE A 104 -12.22 8.67 13.89
CA PHE A 104 -11.63 7.38 14.26
C PHE A 104 -10.11 7.42 14.01
N GLN A 105 -9.54 6.34 13.48
CA GLN A 105 -8.10 6.25 13.21
C GLN A 105 -7.62 7.24 12.14
N THR A 106 -6.35 7.57 12.25
CA THR A 106 -5.62 8.36 11.25
C THR A 106 -4.92 7.42 10.27
N ILE A 107 -5.03 7.73 8.98
CA ILE A 107 -4.45 6.92 7.91
C ILE A 107 -2.96 7.24 7.74
N ILE A 108 -2.15 6.18 7.71
CA ILE A 108 -0.70 6.23 7.46
C ILE A 108 -0.42 6.31 5.95
N GLY A 109 -1.20 5.56 5.14
CA GLY A 109 -1.09 5.56 3.69
C GLY A 109 -1.48 4.23 3.05
N PHE A 110 -1.22 4.16 1.75
CA PHE A 110 -1.47 2.99 0.89
C PHE A 110 -0.24 2.70 0.04
N GLY A 111 -0.03 1.43 -0.34
CA GLY A 111 1.17 1.11 -1.09
C GLY A 111 1.24 -0.28 -1.68
N GLY A 112 2.46 -0.69 -2.04
CA GLY A 112 2.80 -2.00 -2.57
C GLY A 112 4.26 -2.36 -2.29
N ALA A 113 4.66 -3.59 -2.66
CA ALA A 113 5.96 -4.13 -2.32
C ALA A 113 6.98 -4.04 -3.47
N PHE A 114 8.18 -3.58 -3.14
CA PHE A 114 9.37 -3.58 -3.98
C PHE A 114 10.08 -4.95 -3.85
N THR A 115 9.49 -5.99 -4.45
CA THR A 115 10.10 -7.32 -4.53
C THR A 115 11.14 -7.39 -5.63
N ASP A 116 11.99 -8.43 -5.63
CA ASP A 116 12.91 -8.68 -6.74
C ASP A 116 12.14 -8.85 -8.06
N ALA A 117 11.03 -9.61 -8.00
CA ALA A 117 10.16 -9.80 -9.18
C ALA A 117 9.62 -8.48 -9.73
N ALA A 118 9.15 -7.59 -8.88
CA ALA A 118 8.69 -6.27 -9.31
C ALA A 118 9.83 -5.48 -9.98
N GLY A 119 11.01 -5.45 -9.36
CA GLY A 119 12.18 -4.76 -9.90
C GLY A 119 12.69 -5.34 -11.21
N ILE A 120 12.71 -6.67 -11.36
CA ILE A 120 13.07 -7.36 -12.60
C ILE A 120 12.10 -6.97 -13.73
N ASN A 121 10.81 -6.98 -13.47
CA ASN A 121 9.79 -6.60 -14.45
C ASN A 121 9.89 -5.12 -14.84
N ILE A 122 10.08 -4.22 -13.86
CA ILE A 122 10.31 -2.81 -14.14
C ILE A 122 11.58 -2.63 -15.00
N ASN A 123 12.65 -3.36 -14.66
CA ASN A 123 13.92 -3.27 -15.38
C ASN A 123 13.86 -3.82 -16.83
N SER A 124 12.92 -4.70 -17.12
CA SER A 124 12.74 -5.29 -18.45
C SER A 124 12.12 -4.33 -19.49
N LEU A 125 11.54 -3.23 -19.02
CA LEU A 125 10.93 -2.20 -19.85
C LEU A 125 11.95 -1.13 -20.31
N SER A 126 11.67 -0.47 -21.43
CA SER A 126 12.42 0.73 -21.84
C SER A 126 12.34 1.82 -20.76
N GLU A 127 13.28 2.75 -20.76
CA GLU A 127 13.35 3.82 -19.75
C GLU A 127 12.06 4.64 -19.71
N SER A 128 11.47 4.95 -20.86
CA SER A 128 10.24 5.73 -20.96
C SER A 128 9.04 4.95 -20.40
N THR A 129 8.89 3.67 -20.78
CA THR A 129 7.81 2.80 -20.31
C THR A 129 7.91 2.56 -18.79
N ARG A 130 9.10 2.29 -18.28
CA ARG A 130 9.40 2.13 -16.85
C ARG A 130 9.10 3.40 -16.05
N THR A 131 9.43 4.57 -16.61
CA THR A 131 9.10 5.87 -16.01
C THR A 131 7.59 6.06 -15.90
N ASN A 132 6.83 5.69 -16.93
CA ASN A 132 5.37 5.74 -16.91
C ASN A 132 4.77 4.77 -15.88
N LEU A 133 5.38 3.59 -15.70
CA LEU A 133 4.95 2.64 -14.67
C LEU A 133 5.13 3.23 -13.26
N LEU A 134 6.31 3.77 -12.96
CA LEU A 134 6.58 4.37 -11.64
C LEU A 134 5.72 5.62 -11.40
N LYS A 135 5.53 6.47 -12.42
CA LYS A 135 4.60 7.62 -12.33
C LYS A 135 3.16 7.17 -12.08
N SER A 136 2.73 6.03 -12.65
CA SER A 136 1.39 5.50 -12.40
C SER A 136 1.14 5.19 -10.93
N TYR A 137 2.15 4.69 -10.22
CA TYR A 137 2.05 4.42 -8.78
C TYR A 137 2.30 5.65 -7.91
N PHE A 138 3.36 6.40 -8.17
CA PHE A 138 3.94 7.38 -7.23
C PHE A 138 3.78 8.84 -7.68
N GLY A 139 3.52 9.08 -8.96
CA GLY A 139 3.40 10.43 -9.51
C GLY A 139 2.07 11.11 -9.17
N SER A 140 2.02 12.44 -9.31
CA SER A 140 0.82 13.25 -9.02
C SER A 140 -0.37 12.91 -9.93
N THR A 141 -0.12 12.48 -11.18
CA THR A 141 -1.16 12.03 -12.12
C THR A 141 -1.52 10.54 -11.97
N GLY A 142 -0.79 9.81 -11.13
CA GLY A 142 -1.03 8.42 -10.79
C GLY A 142 -1.91 8.23 -9.54
N ILE A 143 -1.82 7.03 -8.95
CA ILE A 143 -2.60 6.67 -7.76
C ILE A 143 -1.98 7.11 -6.44
N GLN A 144 -0.79 7.71 -6.45
CA GLN A 144 -0.13 8.37 -5.32
C GLN A 144 0.11 7.47 -4.10
N TYR A 145 0.73 6.31 -4.30
CA TYR A 145 1.18 5.47 -3.20
C TYR A 145 2.15 6.22 -2.29
N THR A 146 1.98 6.03 -0.99
CA THR A 146 2.75 6.69 0.08
C THR A 146 3.39 5.69 1.06
N ILE A 147 3.19 4.39 0.84
CA ILE A 147 3.85 3.30 1.57
C ILE A 147 4.57 2.40 0.56
N GLY A 148 5.73 1.85 0.96
CA GLY A 148 6.43 0.80 0.23
C GLY A 148 6.91 -0.28 1.18
N ARG A 149 6.63 -1.56 0.87
CA ARG A 149 7.17 -2.72 1.58
C ARG A 149 8.42 -3.21 0.87
N VAL A 150 9.47 -3.51 1.61
CA VAL A 150 10.74 -4.01 1.06
C VAL A 150 11.12 -5.31 1.78
N PRO A 151 11.24 -6.44 1.08
CA PRO A 151 11.78 -7.66 1.67
C PRO A 151 13.22 -7.48 2.13
N ILE A 152 13.55 -8.02 3.31
CA ILE A 152 14.92 -8.17 3.79
C ILE A 152 15.47 -9.46 3.19
N ALA A 153 16.35 -9.34 2.20
CA ALA A 153 16.85 -10.40 1.32
C ALA A 153 15.75 -11.01 0.43
N SER A 154 15.88 -12.29 0.08
CA SER A 154 15.02 -12.98 -0.88
C SER A 154 13.67 -13.40 -0.31
N THR A 155 12.71 -13.57 -1.21
CA THR A 155 11.39 -14.19 -0.98
C THR A 155 11.13 -15.23 -2.05
N ASP A 156 9.93 -15.84 -2.07
CA ASP A 156 9.47 -16.63 -3.21
C ASP A 156 9.44 -15.84 -4.52
N PHE A 157 9.20 -14.50 -4.46
CA PHE A 157 9.28 -13.56 -5.60
C PHE A 157 10.69 -13.05 -5.89
N SER A 158 11.68 -13.90 -5.67
CA SER A 158 13.06 -13.80 -6.17
C SER A 158 13.30 -14.85 -7.24
N THR A 159 14.47 -14.83 -7.91
CA THR A 159 14.89 -15.86 -8.87
C THR A 159 15.55 -17.05 -8.18
N HIS A 160 16.02 -16.86 -6.96
CA HIS A 160 16.66 -17.85 -6.09
C HIS A 160 16.62 -17.38 -4.63
N ALA A 161 16.92 -18.29 -3.70
CA ALA A 161 17.07 -17.93 -2.30
C ALA A 161 18.47 -17.37 -2.05
N TYR A 162 18.55 -16.24 -1.34
CA TYR A 162 19.79 -15.60 -0.88
C TYR A 162 19.54 -14.85 0.43
N SER A 163 20.57 -14.75 1.24
CA SER A 163 20.59 -13.87 2.42
C SER A 163 21.68 -12.81 2.27
N TYR A 164 21.88 -11.99 3.28
CA TYR A 164 22.94 -10.97 3.28
C TYR A 164 24.19 -11.43 4.01
N ASP A 165 24.17 -12.62 4.63
CA ASP A 165 25.32 -13.23 5.27
C ASP A 165 25.17 -14.75 5.33
N ASP A 166 25.63 -15.43 4.28
CA ASP A 166 25.61 -16.89 4.19
C ASP A 166 26.86 -17.55 4.79
N SER A 167 27.75 -16.75 5.45
CA SER A 167 28.98 -17.22 6.10
C SER A 167 28.66 -17.93 7.41
N PRO A 168 28.87 -19.26 7.55
CA PRO A 168 28.52 -19.98 8.76
C PRO A 168 29.26 -19.45 10.00
N ASN A 169 28.52 -19.22 11.08
CA ASN A 169 29.02 -18.76 12.38
C ASN A 169 29.65 -17.35 12.36
N ASP A 170 29.34 -16.51 11.38
CA ASP A 170 29.73 -15.09 11.43
C ASP A 170 28.83 -14.31 12.39
N PHE A 171 29.04 -14.53 13.69
CA PHE A 171 28.27 -13.84 14.74
C PHE A 171 28.57 -12.33 14.82
N THR A 172 29.58 -11.85 14.12
CA THR A 172 29.95 -10.43 14.06
C THR A 172 29.36 -9.73 12.84
N LEU A 173 28.78 -10.48 11.91
CA LEU A 173 28.26 -10.00 10.63
C LEU A 173 29.34 -9.24 9.83
N SER A 174 30.58 -9.74 9.87
CA SER A 174 31.72 -9.13 9.15
C SER A 174 31.61 -9.35 7.64
N ASN A 175 30.91 -10.39 7.21
CA ASN A 175 30.64 -10.72 5.81
C ASN A 175 29.27 -10.22 5.32
N PHE A 176 28.55 -9.48 6.15
CA PHE A 176 27.24 -8.93 5.75
C PHE A 176 27.40 -7.96 4.56
N SER A 177 26.66 -8.23 3.50
CA SER A 177 26.55 -7.34 2.34
C SER A 177 25.16 -7.44 1.71
N LEU A 178 24.67 -6.32 1.16
CA LEU A 178 23.49 -6.35 0.30
C LEU A 178 23.77 -7.17 -0.95
N ALA A 179 22.74 -7.80 -1.51
CA ALA A 179 22.84 -8.60 -2.71
C ALA A 179 22.76 -7.73 -3.98
N ASP A 180 23.16 -8.30 -5.10
CA ASP A 180 23.05 -7.68 -6.41
C ASP A 180 21.61 -7.25 -6.73
N GLU A 181 20.62 -8.01 -6.26
CA GLU A 181 19.20 -7.75 -6.43
C GLU A 181 18.79 -6.42 -5.78
N ASP A 182 19.35 -6.09 -4.62
CA ASP A 182 19.08 -4.80 -3.97
C ASP A 182 19.58 -3.63 -4.82
N PHE A 183 20.79 -3.74 -5.36
CA PHE A 183 21.41 -2.70 -6.18
C PHE A 183 20.78 -2.57 -7.56
N LYS A 184 20.34 -3.68 -8.16
CA LYS A 184 19.80 -3.71 -9.52
C LYS A 184 18.30 -3.49 -9.57
N PHE A 185 17.54 -4.04 -8.61
CA PHE A 185 16.08 -4.19 -8.72
C PHE A 185 15.30 -3.52 -7.60
N LYS A 186 15.88 -3.17 -6.45
CA LYS A 186 15.16 -2.50 -5.35
C LYS A 186 15.57 -1.04 -5.20
N ILE A 187 16.80 -0.76 -4.81
CA ILE A 187 17.29 0.58 -4.46
C ILE A 187 17.04 1.61 -5.58
N PRO A 188 17.33 1.34 -6.88
CA PRO A 188 17.10 2.33 -7.94
C PRO A 188 15.65 2.75 -8.07
N TYR A 189 14.70 1.81 -7.98
CA TYR A 189 13.27 2.10 -8.14
C TYR A 189 12.66 2.70 -6.88
N ILE A 190 13.13 2.31 -5.69
CA ILE A 190 12.78 2.96 -4.43
C ILE A 190 13.19 4.44 -4.46
N LYS A 191 14.41 4.76 -4.89
CA LYS A 191 14.89 6.15 -5.00
C LYS A 191 14.06 6.98 -5.99
N GLN A 192 13.68 6.39 -7.13
CA GLN A 192 12.78 7.04 -8.08
C GLN A 192 11.39 7.27 -7.47
N ALA A 193 10.83 6.29 -6.75
CA ALA A 193 9.55 6.42 -6.06
C ALA A 193 9.59 7.50 -4.95
N VAL A 194 10.66 7.53 -4.16
CA VAL A 194 10.87 8.58 -3.15
C VAL A 194 10.91 9.97 -3.80
N ASN A 195 11.60 10.11 -4.93
CA ASN A 195 11.66 11.37 -5.67
C ASN A 195 10.29 11.76 -6.24
N LEU A 196 9.56 10.84 -6.87
CA LEU A 196 8.22 11.08 -7.42
C LEU A 196 7.19 11.49 -6.37
N THR A 197 7.34 11.00 -5.13
CA THR A 197 6.47 11.37 -4.00
C THR A 197 6.92 12.63 -3.25
N GLY A 198 7.99 13.29 -3.68
CA GLY A 198 8.55 14.44 -2.95
C GLY A 198 9.06 14.07 -1.55
N GLY A 199 9.47 12.83 -1.33
CA GLY A 199 10.03 12.34 -0.07
C GLY A 199 9.00 11.90 0.99
N VAL A 200 7.70 11.88 0.68
CA VAL A 200 6.67 11.45 1.66
C VAL A 200 6.48 9.93 1.72
N LEU A 201 7.11 9.16 0.82
CA LEU A 201 7.03 7.70 0.80
C LEU A 201 7.62 7.11 2.09
N LYS A 202 6.80 6.38 2.83
CA LYS A 202 7.20 5.62 4.01
C LYS A 202 7.56 4.20 3.61
N LEU A 203 8.78 3.78 3.90
CA LEU A 203 9.23 2.42 3.63
C LEU A 203 9.22 1.59 4.91
N PHE A 204 8.71 0.36 4.84
CA PHE A 204 8.93 -0.63 5.89
C PHE A 204 9.49 -1.91 5.30
N ALA A 205 10.22 -2.67 6.10
CA ALA A 205 10.83 -3.90 5.65
C ALA A 205 10.44 -5.10 6.50
N SER A 206 10.42 -6.27 5.86
CA SER A 206 10.02 -7.54 6.48
C SER A 206 10.97 -8.66 6.04
N PRO A 207 11.54 -9.48 6.95
CA PRO A 207 12.31 -10.67 6.59
C PRO A 207 11.40 -11.88 6.40
N TRP A 208 11.74 -12.74 5.43
CA TRP A 208 11.12 -14.07 5.27
C TRP A 208 11.84 -15.14 6.07
N SER A 209 13.16 -15.03 6.21
CA SER A 209 13.98 -15.95 6.98
C SER A 209 15.31 -15.31 7.37
N ALA A 210 15.87 -15.74 8.48
CA ALA A 210 17.30 -15.58 8.76
C ALA A 210 18.13 -16.45 7.79
N PRO A 211 19.44 -16.17 7.63
CA PRO A 211 20.38 -17.06 6.96
C PRO A 211 20.27 -18.49 7.47
N GLY A 212 20.44 -19.48 6.58
CA GLY A 212 20.24 -20.90 6.93
C GLY A 212 21.07 -21.37 8.13
N TRP A 213 22.30 -20.90 8.28
CA TRP A 213 23.16 -21.27 9.40
C TRP A 213 22.64 -20.80 10.76
N MET A 214 21.79 -19.78 10.81
CA MET A 214 21.15 -19.31 12.06
C MET A 214 19.89 -20.12 12.43
N LYS A 215 19.35 -20.95 11.52
CA LYS A 215 18.10 -21.69 11.74
C LYS A 215 18.33 -23.13 12.20
N THR A 216 17.37 -23.66 12.96
CA THR A 216 17.38 -25.04 13.43
C THR A 216 17.36 -26.06 12.29
N SER A 217 16.76 -25.72 11.15
CA SER A 217 16.77 -26.54 9.93
C SER A 217 18.11 -26.52 9.19
N GLY A 218 18.97 -25.55 9.44
CA GLY A 218 20.21 -25.34 8.68
C GLY A 218 20.00 -24.80 7.25
N GLN A 219 18.76 -24.52 6.85
CA GLN A 219 18.39 -24.09 5.52
C GLN A 219 17.57 -22.78 5.57
N MET A 220 17.79 -21.89 4.60
CA MET A 220 16.97 -20.69 4.47
C MET A 220 15.57 -21.01 3.97
N ILE A 221 15.46 -21.88 2.94
CA ILE A 221 14.19 -22.43 2.44
C ILE A 221 13.59 -23.39 3.47
N GLY A 222 12.28 -23.42 3.58
CA GLY A 222 11.57 -24.19 4.59
C GLY A 222 11.51 -23.47 5.93
N GLY A 223 10.79 -24.07 6.86
CA GLY A 223 10.61 -23.55 8.20
C GLY A 223 11.84 -23.71 9.10
N GLY A 224 11.61 -23.73 10.40
CA GLY A 224 12.59 -23.79 11.46
C GLY A 224 12.66 -22.46 12.22
N ALA A 225 13.11 -22.53 13.47
CA ALA A 225 13.28 -21.36 14.36
C ALA A 225 14.75 -20.95 14.42
N LEU A 226 15.06 -19.83 15.07
CA LEU A 226 16.43 -19.47 15.41
C LEU A 226 17.06 -20.52 16.32
N ARG A 227 18.35 -20.82 16.09
CA ARG A 227 19.12 -21.78 16.88
C ARG A 227 19.38 -21.30 18.29
N GLY A 228 19.56 -22.24 19.18
CA GLY A 228 20.06 -22.01 20.54
C GLY A 228 19.00 -21.45 21.48
N LEU A 229 19.46 -20.98 22.63
CA LEU A 229 18.60 -20.37 23.64
C LEU A 229 18.21 -18.95 23.24
N SER A 230 17.08 -18.46 23.75
CA SER A 230 16.55 -17.12 23.44
C SER A 230 17.48 -15.96 23.79
N ASN A 231 18.45 -16.17 24.69
CA ASN A 231 19.50 -15.21 25.03
C ASN A 231 20.85 -15.52 24.38
N GLY A 232 20.91 -16.49 23.47
CA GLY A 232 22.13 -16.95 22.82
C GLY A 232 22.58 -16.10 21.64
N PRO A 233 23.78 -16.44 21.09
CA PRO A 233 24.42 -15.62 20.06
C PRO A 233 23.59 -15.50 18.78
N TYR A 234 22.84 -16.51 18.38
CA TYR A 234 22.00 -16.45 17.17
C TYR A 234 20.93 -15.37 17.24
N HIS A 235 20.27 -15.20 18.41
CA HIS A 235 19.25 -14.17 18.58
C HIS A 235 19.88 -12.77 18.62
N VAL A 236 21.03 -12.61 19.27
CA VAL A 236 21.78 -11.35 19.26
C VAL A 236 22.20 -10.97 17.84
N THR A 237 22.77 -11.94 17.11
CA THR A 237 23.23 -11.71 15.73
C THR A 237 22.07 -11.39 14.79
N TRP A 238 20.94 -12.10 14.92
CA TRP A 238 19.76 -11.81 14.11
C TRP A 238 19.21 -10.40 14.38
N ALA A 239 19.17 -9.94 15.63
CA ALA A 239 18.79 -8.56 15.94
C ALA A 239 19.77 -7.53 15.34
N ASN A 240 21.08 -7.79 15.38
CA ASN A 240 22.07 -6.94 14.76
C ASN A 240 22.01 -6.95 13.23
N HIS A 241 21.56 -8.04 12.62
CA HIS A 241 21.35 -8.15 11.18
C HIS A 241 20.32 -7.12 10.67
N TYR A 242 19.25 -6.83 11.43
CA TYR A 242 18.31 -5.74 11.09
C TYR A 242 19.00 -4.37 11.12
N VAL A 243 19.86 -4.14 12.09
CA VAL A 243 20.60 -2.88 12.19
C VAL A 243 21.54 -2.73 10.99
N LYS A 244 22.28 -3.78 10.65
CA LYS A 244 23.16 -3.81 9.47
C LYS A 244 22.39 -3.55 8.17
N PHE A 245 21.22 -4.16 8.01
CA PHE A 245 20.33 -3.91 6.86
C PHE A 245 19.94 -2.43 6.77
N LEU A 246 19.46 -1.83 7.85
CA LEU A 246 19.09 -0.41 7.89
C LEU A 246 20.26 0.52 7.58
N GLU A 247 21.46 0.21 8.11
CA GLU A 247 22.68 0.95 7.84
C GLU A 247 23.09 0.86 6.36
N ALA A 248 23.08 -0.35 5.81
CA ALA A 248 23.44 -0.59 4.40
C ALA A 248 22.51 0.14 3.43
N TYR A 249 21.20 0.10 3.65
CA TYR A 249 20.24 0.83 2.83
C TYR A 249 20.39 2.35 3.00
N LYS A 250 20.59 2.85 4.23
CA LYS A 250 20.82 4.27 4.48
C LYS A 250 22.09 4.77 3.77
N ASN A 251 23.16 3.98 3.76
CA ASN A 251 24.41 4.32 3.06
C ASN A 251 24.18 4.39 1.53
N ASN A 252 23.13 3.74 1.02
CA ASN A 252 22.68 3.83 -0.37
C ASN A 252 21.55 4.86 -0.59
N GLY A 253 21.27 5.72 0.41
CA GLY A 253 20.31 6.82 0.30
C GLY A 253 18.84 6.40 0.47
N VAL A 254 18.56 5.23 1.08
CA VAL A 254 17.21 4.74 1.38
C VAL A 254 17.00 4.66 2.88
N ILE A 255 15.96 5.31 3.39
CA ILE A 255 15.64 5.37 4.82
C ILE A 255 14.31 4.67 5.07
N PHE A 256 14.28 3.79 6.07
CA PHE A 256 13.05 3.10 6.48
C PHE A 256 12.32 3.84 7.59
N TRP A 257 11.00 3.82 7.51
CA TRP A 257 10.07 4.27 8.55
C TRP A 257 9.72 3.15 9.51
N GLY A 258 9.63 1.90 9.04
CA GLY A 258 9.14 0.78 9.83
C GLY A 258 9.82 -0.55 9.50
N LEU A 259 9.59 -1.51 10.39
CA LEU A 259 9.98 -2.93 10.25
C LEU A 259 8.85 -3.81 10.76
N THR A 260 8.72 -5.02 10.22
CA THR A 260 8.04 -6.11 10.91
C THR A 260 9.08 -7.07 11.49
N VAL A 261 8.71 -7.77 12.58
CA VAL A 261 9.64 -8.70 13.23
C VAL A 261 9.90 -9.92 12.35
N GLN A 262 8.86 -10.44 11.68
CA GLN A 262 8.98 -11.61 10.81
C GLN A 262 7.75 -11.68 9.90
N ASN A 263 7.95 -11.94 8.61
CA ASN A 263 6.84 -12.26 7.71
C ASN A 263 6.31 -13.66 8.01
N GLU A 264 4.99 -13.79 8.20
CA GLU A 264 4.26 -15.05 8.38
C GLU A 264 4.97 -16.06 9.31
N PRO A 265 5.25 -15.66 10.57
CA PRO A 265 6.02 -16.50 11.48
C PRO A 265 5.43 -17.89 11.71
N VAL A 266 4.11 -18.05 11.60
CA VAL A 266 3.45 -19.35 11.78
C VAL A 266 3.80 -20.34 10.65
N ALA A 267 4.00 -19.85 9.42
CA ALA A 267 4.44 -20.67 8.29
C ALA A 267 5.79 -21.35 8.56
N GLY A 268 6.64 -20.76 9.38
CA GLY A 268 7.92 -21.31 9.78
C GLY A 268 7.83 -22.60 10.64
N ALA A 269 6.65 -22.99 11.11
CA ALA A 269 6.43 -24.27 11.78
C ALA A 269 6.51 -25.47 10.81
N ASP A 270 6.24 -25.25 9.52
CA ASP A 270 6.34 -26.26 8.48
C ASP A 270 7.76 -26.33 7.92
N LEU A 271 8.52 -27.37 8.28
CA LEU A 271 9.88 -27.59 7.78
C LEU A 271 9.92 -27.83 6.27
N SER A 272 8.83 -28.29 5.66
CA SER A 272 8.68 -28.56 4.24
C SER A 272 8.14 -27.39 3.43
N TYR A 273 8.00 -26.21 4.06
CA TYR A 273 7.50 -25.00 3.40
C TYR A 273 8.30 -24.70 2.13
N LYS A 274 7.63 -24.33 1.06
CA LYS A 274 8.23 -24.32 -0.29
C LYS A 274 9.24 -23.20 -0.55
N TRP A 275 9.23 -22.16 0.28
CA TRP A 275 10.16 -21.04 0.19
C TRP A 275 10.66 -20.64 1.59
N GLN A 276 11.29 -19.49 1.73
CA GLN A 276 11.85 -19.02 2.98
C GLN A 276 10.74 -18.79 4.00
N ALA A 277 10.88 -19.34 5.20
CA ALA A 277 10.04 -19.09 6.35
C ALA A 277 10.83 -19.28 7.63
N MET A 278 10.49 -18.54 8.69
CA MET A 278 11.12 -18.72 9.99
C MET A 278 10.09 -18.61 11.11
N TYR A 279 10.10 -19.60 12.00
CA TYR A 279 9.11 -19.71 13.05
C TYR A 279 9.36 -18.77 14.22
N PHE A 280 8.32 -18.05 14.58
CA PHE A 280 8.12 -17.48 15.91
C PHE A 280 6.74 -17.87 16.44
N SER A 281 6.66 -18.15 17.75
CA SER A 281 5.41 -18.09 18.51
C SER A 281 5.23 -16.68 19.07
N PRO A 282 4.02 -16.31 19.52
CA PRO A 282 3.82 -15.00 20.18
C PRO A 282 4.80 -14.77 21.35
N LYS A 283 5.11 -15.85 22.09
CA LYS A 283 6.04 -15.80 23.23
C LYS A 283 7.49 -15.57 22.78
N THR A 284 7.95 -16.31 21.77
CA THR A 284 9.32 -16.17 21.29
C THR A 284 9.54 -14.84 20.55
N GLU A 285 8.54 -14.33 19.84
CA GLU A 285 8.60 -12.98 19.26
C GLU A 285 8.67 -11.90 20.34
N ARG A 286 7.81 -12.00 21.38
CA ARG A 286 7.88 -11.12 22.54
C ARG A 286 9.27 -11.08 23.16
N ASP A 287 9.83 -12.26 23.45
CA ASP A 287 11.13 -12.38 24.10
C ASP A 287 12.28 -11.86 23.20
N PHE A 288 12.18 -12.08 21.88
CA PHE A 288 13.12 -11.53 20.90
C PHE A 288 13.06 -10.00 20.83
N ILE A 289 11.86 -9.42 20.80
CA ILE A 289 11.67 -7.96 20.83
C ILE A 289 12.26 -7.37 22.11
N LYS A 290 11.86 -7.93 23.27
CA LYS A 290 12.24 -7.43 24.58
C LYS A 290 13.74 -7.45 24.81
N ASN A 291 14.40 -8.59 24.51
CA ASN A 291 15.76 -8.84 24.93
C ASN A 291 16.81 -8.46 23.86
N HIS A 292 16.42 -8.41 22.57
CA HIS A 292 17.38 -8.27 21.47
C HIS A 292 17.00 -7.17 20.47
N LEU A 293 15.95 -7.35 19.70
CA LEU A 293 15.63 -6.46 18.58
C LEU A 293 15.31 -5.03 19.05
N GLY A 294 14.44 -4.90 20.05
CA GLY A 294 14.08 -3.58 20.58
C GLY A 294 15.28 -2.79 21.12
N PRO A 295 16.10 -3.38 22.02
CA PRO A 295 17.35 -2.74 22.48
C PRO A 295 18.34 -2.42 21.37
N ALA A 296 18.54 -3.34 20.39
CA ALA A 296 19.46 -3.12 19.28
C ALA A 296 19.03 -1.93 18.41
N LEU A 297 17.74 -1.88 18.03
CA LEU A 297 17.18 -0.77 17.27
C LEU A 297 17.27 0.55 18.04
N ARG A 298 16.88 0.57 19.31
CA ARG A 298 16.93 1.79 20.14
C ARG A 298 18.35 2.35 20.31
N LYS A 299 19.35 1.48 20.40
CA LYS A 299 20.75 1.86 20.52
C LYS A 299 21.35 2.36 19.20
N SER A 300 20.83 1.94 18.06
CA SER A 300 21.38 2.29 16.75
C SER A 300 20.94 3.69 16.29
N ASN A 301 21.82 4.35 15.50
CA ASN A 301 21.52 5.66 14.91
C ASN A 301 20.49 5.59 13.75
N VAL A 302 20.24 4.39 13.22
CA VAL A 302 19.33 4.15 12.11
C VAL A 302 17.99 3.58 12.56
N GLY A 303 17.95 2.88 13.70
CA GLY A 303 16.79 2.15 14.17
C GLY A 303 15.99 2.83 15.29
N ARG A 304 16.57 3.84 15.99
CA ARG A 304 15.96 4.40 17.21
C ARG A 304 14.53 4.96 17.05
N ASN A 305 14.17 5.39 15.85
CA ASN A 305 12.87 5.97 15.52
C ASN A 305 12.02 5.04 14.61
N ILE A 306 12.43 3.79 14.44
CA ILE A 306 11.72 2.81 13.61
C ILE A 306 10.39 2.44 14.28
N SER A 307 9.33 2.44 13.49
CA SER A 307 8.05 1.86 13.87
C SER A 307 8.12 0.34 13.72
N LEU A 308 8.21 -0.38 14.86
CA LEU A 308 8.27 -1.84 14.86
C LEU A 308 6.85 -2.42 14.93
N MET A 309 6.50 -3.27 13.96
CA MET A 309 5.22 -3.97 13.89
C MET A 309 5.41 -5.45 14.22
N ILE A 310 4.48 -5.99 15.00
CA ILE A 310 4.45 -7.40 15.43
C ILE A 310 3.48 -8.22 14.57
N MET A 311 3.56 -9.52 14.71
CA MET A 311 2.75 -10.54 14.07
C MET A 311 3.06 -10.70 12.58
N ASP A 312 2.63 -9.75 11.72
CA ASP A 312 2.81 -9.81 10.24
C ASP A 312 2.33 -11.15 9.66
N ASP A 313 1.16 -11.60 10.14
CA ASP A 313 0.56 -12.92 9.89
C ASP A 313 -0.98 -12.82 9.79
N GLN A 314 -1.65 -13.94 9.65
CA GLN A 314 -3.09 -14.03 9.47
C GLN A 314 -3.87 -13.46 10.67
N ARG A 315 -4.97 -12.78 10.41
CA ARG A 315 -5.84 -12.20 11.46
C ARG A 315 -6.38 -13.23 12.47
N THR A 316 -6.42 -14.51 12.10
CA THR A 316 -6.79 -15.61 13.02
C THR A 316 -5.84 -15.78 14.20
N GLN A 317 -4.64 -15.20 14.14
CA GLN A 317 -3.70 -15.16 15.26
C GLN A 317 -4.10 -14.14 16.34
N LEU A 318 -5.03 -13.24 16.04
CA LEU A 318 -5.59 -12.29 17.01
C LEU A 318 -6.76 -12.90 17.79
N PRO A 319 -6.98 -12.49 19.04
CA PRO A 319 -6.22 -11.50 19.80
C PRO A 319 -4.97 -12.06 20.49
N ILE A 320 -4.76 -13.40 20.45
CA ILE A 320 -3.76 -14.10 21.29
C ILE A 320 -2.35 -13.52 21.06
N TRP A 321 -1.96 -13.28 19.82
CA TRP A 321 -0.62 -12.76 19.52
C TRP A 321 -0.40 -11.39 20.15
N ALA A 322 -1.32 -10.48 19.93
CA ALA A 322 -1.28 -9.13 20.48
C ALA A 322 -1.26 -9.15 22.02
N ASP A 323 -2.10 -9.98 22.62
CA ASP A 323 -2.19 -10.12 24.07
C ASP A 323 -0.88 -10.59 24.69
N VAL A 324 -0.23 -11.60 24.12
CA VAL A 324 1.03 -12.14 24.63
C VAL A 324 2.17 -11.13 24.54
N VAL A 325 2.25 -10.39 23.44
CA VAL A 325 3.35 -9.43 23.24
C VAL A 325 3.08 -8.14 24.01
N LEU A 326 1.87 -7.58 23.94
CA LEU A 326 1.58 -6.24 24.47
C LEU A 326 1.29 -6.21 25.98
N LYS A 327 0.95 -7.35 26.59
CA LYS A 327 0.84 -7.45 28.05
C LYS A 327 2.20 -7.40 28.75
N ASP A 328 3.29 -7.76 28.09
CA ASP A 328 4.65 -7.57 28.58
C ASP A 328 5.09 -6.12 28.31
N LYS A 329 5.11 -5.28 29.34
CA LYS A 329 5.45 -3.85 29.24
C LYS A 329 6.86 -3.60 28.71
N GLU A 330 7.79 -4.51 28.93
CA GLU A 330 9.18 -4.39 28.46
C GLU A 330 9.27 -4.69 26.96
N ALA A 331 8.43 -5.56 26.40
CA ALA A 331 8.31 -5.76 24.98
C ALA A 331 7.49 -4.63 24.32
N ALA A 332 6.32 -4.32 24.92
CA ALA A 332 5.35 -3.36 24.37
C ALA A 332 5.95 -1.96 24.14
N GLN A 333 6.93 -1.53 24.95
CA GLN A 333 7.57 -0.23 24.78
C GLN A 333 8.33 -0.06 23.44
N TYR A 334 8.59 -1.14 22.72
CA TYR A 334 9.25 -1.14 21.40
C TYR A 334 8.27 -1.28 20.25
N VAL A 335 7.01 -1.66 20.52
CA VAL A 335 6.01 -1.97 19.52
C VAL A 335 5.22 -0.73 19.14
N SER A 336 5.09 -0.46 17.84
CA SER A 336 4.35 0.67 17.29
C SER A 336 3.01 0.25 16.66
N GLY A 337 2.84 -1.02 16.32
CA GLY A 337 1.64 -1.52 15.65
C GLY A 337 1.63 -3.02 15.44
N ILE A 338 0.54 -3.48 14.83
CA ILE A 338 0.32 -4.87 14.45
C ILE A 338 0.15 -4.91 12.94
N ALA A 339 0.89 -5.78 12.25
CA ALA A 339 0.69 -6.07 10.85
C ALA A 339 -0.18 -7.32 10.69
N VAL A 340 -1.14 -7.26 9.76
CA VAL A 340 -2.12 -8.34 9.53
C VAL A 340 -2.16 -8.68 8.05
N HIS A 341 -2.23 -9.97 7.72
CA HIS A 341 -2.38 -10.48 6.37
C HIS A 341 -3.83 -10.85 6.06
N TRP A 342 -4.22 -10.75 4.80
CA TRP A 342 -5.59 -10.85 4.28
C TRP A 342 -6.12 -12.28 4.05
N TYR A 343 -5.26 -13.31 4.00
CA TYR A 343 -5.66 -14.65 3.52
C TYR A 343 -6.83 -15.28 4.27
N ASN A 344 -7.10 -14.85 5.51
CA ASN A 344 -8.22 -15.33 6.32
C ASN A 344 -9.30 -14.26 6.57
N ASP A 345 -9.38 -13.24 5.74
CA ASP A 345 -10.37 -12.16 5.85
C ASP A 345 -11.78 -12.61 5.48
N PHE A 346 -11.92 -13.79 4.89
CA PHE A 346 -13.20 -14.45 4.65
C PHE A 346 -13.87 -15.05 5.91
N VAL A 347 -13.20 -15.07 7.06
CA VAL A 347 -13.77 -15.56 8.32
C VAL A 347 -14.28 -14.36 9.14
N PRO A 348 -15.61 -14.12 9.34
CA PRO A 348 -16.77 -14.96 9.01
C PRO A 348 -17.56 -14.54 7.75
N ALA A 349 -17.01 -13.74 6.83
CA ALA A 349 -17.73 -13.28 5.66
C ALA A 349 -17.72 -14.35 4.55
N CYS A 350 -18.90 -14.83 4.17
CA CYS A 350 -19.11 -15.72 3.03
C CYS A 350 -18.80 -15.03 1.71
N THR A 351 -17.54 -14.78 1.40
CA THR A 351 -17.11 -14.31 0.09
C THR A 351 -16.47 -15.46 -0.66
N GLY A 352 -16.94 -15.72 -1.87
CA GLY A 352 -16.51 -16.84 -2.70
C GLY A 352 -15.06 -16.68 -3.21
N PHE A 353 -14.14 -16.32 -2.32
CA PHE A 353 -12.72 -16.30 -2.61
C PHE A 353 -12.24 -17.73 -2.85
N LYS A 354 -11.70 -17.99 -4.02
CA LYS A 354 -10.97 -19.20 -4.32
C LYS A 354 -9.49 -18.92 -4.05
N PRO A 355 -8.92 -19.38 -2.92
CA PRO A 355 -7.56 -19.02 -2.52
C PRO A 355 -6.44 -19.52 -3.45
N PHE A 356 -6.77 -20.11 -4.59
CA PHE A 356 -5.82 -20.86 -5.45
C PHE A 356 -5.89 -20.50 -6.95
N GLU A 357 -6.34 -19.31 -7.32
CA GLU A 357 -6.17 -18.84 -8.71
C GLU A 357 -4.75 -18.28 -8.89
N HIS A 358 -3.84 -19.20 -9.21
CA HIS A 358 -2.39 -18.99 -9.25
C HIS A 358 -1.90 -18.39 -10.57
N ARG A 359 -2.43 -17.29 -11.09
CA ARG A 359 -1.85 -16.56 -12.23
C ARG A 359 -2.65 -15.29 -12.54
N PRO A 360 -2.07 -14.36 -13.30
CA PRO A 360 -2.80 -13.20 -13.78
C PRO A 360 -4.01 -13.60 -14.63
N ILE A 361 -5.15 -12.95 -14.38
CA ILE A 361 -6.31 -12.96 -15.27
C ILE A 361 -6.54 -11.52 -15.70
N LEU A 362 -6.05 -11.20 -16.90
CA LEU A 362 -6.01 -9.83 -17.39
C LEU A 362 -7.42 -9.21 -17.45
N GLY A 363 -7.60 -8.12 -16.70
CA GLY A 363 -8.82 -7.34 -16.68
C GLY A 363 -9.96 -7.91 -15.83
N ASP A 364 -9.74 -8.97 -15.05
CA ASP A 364 -10.77 -9.55 -14.19
C ASP A 364 -11.25 -8.56 -13.12
N TRP A 365 -12.51 -8.16 -13.24
CA TRP A 365 -13.14 -7.25 -12.29
C TRP A 365 -13.31 -7.85 -10.90
N SER A 366 -13.53 -9.17 -10.80
CA SER A 366 -13.81 -9.82 -9.51
C SER A 366 -12.68 -9.63 -8.51
N ARG A 367 -11.42 -9.59 -8.98
CA ARG A 367 -10.23 -9.32 -8.15
C ARG A 367 -10.22 -7.88 -7.62
N GLY A 368 -10.57 -6.92 -8.48
CA GLY A 368 -10.74 -5.53 -8.05
C GLY A 368 -11.89 -5.35 -7.04
N ASP A 369 -13.01 -6.03 -7.26
CA ASP A 369 -14.17 -6.03 -6.33
C ASP A 369 -13.80 -6.57 -4.95
N MET A 370 -12.97 -7.64 -4.89
CA MET A 370 -12.45 -8.18 -3.64
C MET A 370 -11.54 -7.18 -2.92
N TYR A 371 -10.61 -6.54 -3.64
CA TYR A 371 -9.76 -5.49 -3.06
C TYR A 371 -10.59 -4.35 -2.48
N ALA A 372 -11.61 -3.87 -3.20
CA ALA A 372 -12.47 -2.80 -2.71
C ALA A 372 -13.19 -3.19 -1.41
N HIS A 373 -13.73 -4.41 -1.38
CA HIS A 373 -14.41 -4.96 -0.21
C HIS A 373 -13.46 -5.05 0.99
N ASP A 374 -12.32 -5.71 0.81
CA ASP A 374 -11.32 -5.92 1.86
C ASP A 374 -10.84 -4.60 2.45
N ILE A 375 -10.41 -3.66 1.59
CA ILE A 375 -9.93 -2.35 2.05
C ILE A 375 -11.02 -1.59 2.81
N ILE A 376 -12.28 -1.60 2.36
CA ILE A 376 -13.39 -0.93 3.07
C ILE A 376 -13.64 -1.59 4.43
N GLN A 377 -13.60 -2.92 4.51
CA GLN A 377 -13.76 -3.64 5.77
C GLN A 377 -12.62 -3.30 6.74
N ASP A 378 -11.38 -3.39 6.29
CA ASP A 378 -10.21 -3.09 7.08
C ASP A 378 -10.22 -1.65 7.63
N LEU A 379 -10.45 -0.68 6.75
CA LEU A 379 -10.53 0.73 7.15
C LEU A 379 -11.70 1.00 8.09
N SER A 380 -12.81 0.25 7.97
CA SER A 380 -13.94 0.34 8.90
C SER A 380 -13.62 -0.25 10.29
N HIS A 381 -12.59 -1.11 10.39
CA HIS A 381 -12.15 -1.81 11.60
C HIS A 381 -10.77 -1.38 12.12
N TRP A 382 -10.48 -0.09 12.09
CA TRP A 382 -9.30 0.55 12.69
C TRP A 382 -7.96 0.34 11.97
N VAL A 383 -7.93 -0.31 10.82
CA VAL A 383 -6.70 -0.38 10.00
C VAL A 383 -6.28 1.02 9.57
N SER A 384 -5.01 1.36 9.77
CA SER A 384 -4.45 2.69 9.50
C SER A 384 -3.64 2.77 8.21
N GLY A 385 -3.31 1.65 7.58
CA GLY A 385 -2.59 1.58 6.31
C GLY A 385 -2.82 0.26 5.62
N TRP A 386 -2.82 0.25 4.30
CA TRP A 386 -3.03 -0.94 3.51
C TRP A 386 -1.95 -1.05 2.43
N THR A 387 -1.31 -2.20 2.33
CA THR A 387 -0.17 -2.40 1.41
C THR A 387 -0.38 -3.68 0.62
N ASP A 388 -0.44 -3.53 -0.69
CA ASP A 388 -0.47 -4.65 -1.62
C ASP A 388 0.87 -5.39 -1.68
N TRP A 389 0.89 -6.56 -2.31
CA TRP A 389 2.11 -7.30 -2.54
C TRP A 389 2.87 -6.73 -3.75
N ASN A 390 3.24 -7.52 -4.74
CA ASN A 390 4.10 -7.09 -5.84
C ASN A 390 3.55 -5.87 -6.60
N LEU A 391 4.34 -4.82 -6.76
CA LEU A 391 3.98 -3.66 -7.59
C LEU A 391 3.64 -4.08 -9.02
N CYS A 392 4.41 -5.00 -9.59
CA CYS A 392 4.10 -5.56 -10.90
C CYS A 392 4.70 -6.96 -11.06
N LEU A 393 4.10 -7.75 -11.94
CA LEU A 393 4.56 -9.08 -12.31
C LEU A 393 4.50 -9.26 -13.84
N ASP A 394 5.12 -10.34 -14.36
CA ASP A 394 5.03 -10.68 -15.77
C ASP A 394 3.67 -11.34 -16.14
N LEU A 395 3.50 -11.65 -17.41
CA LEU A 395 2.28 -12.32 -17.93
C LEU A 395 1.99 -13.69 -17.30
N LYS A 396 2.97 -14.30 -16.64
CA LYS A 396 2.81 -15.58 -15.93
C LYS A 396 2.56 -15.40 -14.43
N GLY A 397 2.74 -14.17 -13.90
CA GLY A 397 2.64 -13.89 -12.47
C GLY A 397 3.95 -14.09 -11.71
N GLY A 398 5.08 -13.89 -12.39
CA GLY A 398 6.43 -14.03 -11.85
C GLY A 398 7.36 -12.85 -12.18
N PRO A 399 8.69 -13.08 -12.08
CA PRO A 399 9.38 -14.33 -11.73
C PRO A 399 9.15 -14.77 -10.29
N ASN A 400 9.19 -16.10 -10.06
CA ASN A 400 9.04 -16.69 -8.73
C ASN A 400 9.73 -18.06 -8.75
N PHE A 401 10.80 -18.24 -7.98
CA PHE A 401 11.57 -19.51 -8.01
C PHE A 401 10.80 -20.69 -7.42
N ALA A 402 9.88 -20.43 -6.49
CA ALA A 402 9.04 -21.46 -5.87
C ALA A 402 7.81 -21.82 -6.73
N LYS A 403 7.65 -21.19 -7.91
CA LYS A 403 6.52 -21.34 -8.83
C LYS A 403 5.16 -20.97 -8.21
N ASN A 404 5.17 -20.09 -7.22
CA ASN A 404 3.98 -19.49 -6.62
C ASN A 404 3.55 -18.28 -7.45
N TYR A 405 3.03 -18.50 -8.65
CA TYR A 405 2.60 -17.44 -9.56
C TYR A 405 1.27 -16.84 -9.11
N VAL A 406 1.20 -15.51 -9.01
CA VAL A 406 0.00 -14.78 -8.59
C VAL A 406 -0.30 -13.62 -9.54
N ASP A 407 -1.34 -12.85 -9.25
CA ASP A 407 -1.69 -11.63 -9.96
C ASP A 407 -1.06 -10.39 -9.30
N ALA A 408 -1.08 -9.26 -10.02
CA ALA A 408 -0.65 -7.95 -9.51
C ALA A 408 -1.47 -6.82 -10.15
N PRO A 409 -1.56 -5.63 -9.53
CA PRO A 409 -2.28 -4.50 -10.11
C PRO A 409 -1.75 -4.03 -11.46
N ILE A 410 -0.47 -4.25 -11.72
CA ILE A 410 0.16 -4.03 -13.04
C ILE A 410 0.81 -5.33 -13.53
N ILE A 411 0.50 -5.69 -14.77
CA ILE A 411 1.16 -6.81 -15.48
C ILE A 411 2.02 -6.27 -16.60
N VAL A 412 3.29 -6.70 -16.63
CA VAL A 412 4.31 -6.28 -17.60
C VAL A 412 4.40 -7.27 -18.75
N ASN A 413 4.38 -6.75 -19.97
CA ASN A 413 4.71 -7.46 -21.19
C ASN A 413 6.02 -6.90 -21.78
N ALA A 414 7.15 -7.42 -21.31
CA ALA A 414 8.48 -6.95 -21.73
C ALA A 414 8.72 -7.03 -23.24
N THR A 415 8.17 -8.08 -23.90
CA THR A 415 8.36 -8.28 -25.35
C THR A 415 7.71 -7.17 -26.17
N ALA A 416 6.58 -6.62 -25.69
CA ALA A 416 5.87 -5.53 -26.37
C ALA A 416 6.27 -4.14 -25.87
N ASP A 417 7.14 -4.04 -24.86
CA ASP A 417 7.44 -2.82 -24.11
C ASP A 417 6.16 -2.14 -23.60
N GLU A 418 5.24 -2.94 -23.06
CA GLU A 418 3.94 -2.51 -22.54
C GLU A 418 3.75 -2.96 -21.09
N PHE A 419 2.89 -2.25 -20.38
CA PHE A 419 2.31 -2.75 -19.13
C PHE A 419 0.80 -2.51 -19.09
N TYR A 420 0.10 -3.35 -18.34
CA TYR A 420 -1.34 -3.39 -18.27
C TYR A 420 -1.80 -3.06 -16.85
N LYS A 421 -2.52 -1.93 -16.71
CA LYS A 421 -3.19 -1.59 -15.46
C LYS A 421 -4.47 -2.39 -15.35
N GLN A 422 -4.57 -3.20 -14.32
CA GLN A 422 -5.71 -4.06 -14.05
C GLN A 422 -6.80 -3.35 -13.21
N PRO A 423 -8.00 -3.91 -13.04
CA PRO A 423 -9.02 -3.34 -12.15
C PRO A 423 -8.51 -3.06 -10.74
N MET A 424 -7.68 -3.95 -10.16
CA MET A 424 -7.04 -3.78 -8.84
C MET A 424 -6.27 -2.46 -8.71
N PHE A 425 -5.53 -2.06 -9.77
CA PHE A 425 -4.80 -0.79 -9.79
C PHE A 425 -5.74 0.40 -9.58
N TYR A 426 -6.86 0.43 -10.30
CA TYR A 426 -7.83 1.52 -10.20
C TYR A 426 -8.57 1.51 -8.88
N ILE A 427 -8.91 0.33 -8.38
CA ILE A 427 -9.51 0.19 -7.04
C ILE A 427 -8.58 0.78 -5.97
N MET A 428 -7.31 0.39 -5.95
CA MET A 428 -6.33 0.97 -5.04
C MET A 428 -6.27 2.49 -5.13
N GLY A 429 -6.34 3.02 -6.34
CA GLY A 429 -6.32 4.46 -6.57
C GLY A 429 -7.53 5.21 -6.01
N HIS A 430 -8.72 4.58 -5.88
CA HIS A 430 -9.85 5.19 -5.20
C HIS A 430 -9.58 5.50 -3.73
N PHE A 431 -8.68 4.76 -3.10
CA PHE A 431 -8.23 5.01 -1.73
C PHE A 431 -6.98 5.88 -1.71
N SER A 432 -5.91 5.44 -2.36
CA SER A 432 -4.58 6.04 -2.19
C SER A 432 -4.48 7.48 -2.69
N LYS A 433 -5.12 7.82 -3.83
CA LYS A 433 -5.06 9.17 -4.39
C LYS A 433 -5.82 10.20 -3.57
N PHE A 434 -6.95 9.81 -2.97
CA PHE A 434 -7.87 10.75 -2.34
C PHE A 434 -7.78 10.76 -0.81
N ILE A 435 -7.09 9.78 -0.21
CA ILE A 435 -6.91 9.68 1.24
C ILE A 435 -5.42 9.82 1.57
N PRO A 436 -4.87 11.05 1.53
CA PRO A 436 -3.47 11.28 1.84
C PRO A 436 -3.14 10.92 3.30
N PRO A 437 -1.87 10.63 3.63
CA PRO A 437 -1.43 10.44 5.01
C PRO A 437 -1.91 11.56 5.93
N GLY A 438 -2.34 11.18 7.14
CA GLY A 438 -2.92 12.12 8.10
C GLY A 438 -4.42 12.35 7.96
N SER A 439 -5.08 11.76 6.95
CA SER A 439 -6.54 11.73 6.85
C SER A 439 -7.13 10.94 8.02
N ALA A 440 -8.23 11.42 8.59
CA ALA A 440 -8.95 10.71 9.65
C ALA A 440 -10.22 10.07 9.09
N ARG A 441 -10.45 8.80 9.42
CA ARG A 441 -11.77 8.19 9.16
C ARG A 441 -12.82 8.90 9.99
N ILE A 442 -13.99 9.15 9.38
CA ILE A 442 -15.13 9.82 10.02
C ILE A 442 -16.37 8.93 9.98
N GLU A 443 -17.38 9.31 10.76
CA GLU A 443 -18.62 8.56 10.80
C GLU A 443 -19.36 8.59 9.47
N LEU A 444 -19.71 7.40 8.98
CA LEU A 444 -20.62 7.16 7.88
C LEU A 444 -21.75 6.24 8.36
N HIS A 445 -22.96 6.77 8.42
CA HIS A 445 -24.15 6.05 8.84
C HIS A 445 -25.04 5.73 7.64
N PHE A 446 -25.41 4.46 7.47
CA PHE A 446 -26.44 4.01 6.54
C PHE A 446 -27.76 3.92 7.31
N TYR A 447 -28.78 4.67 6.92
CA TYR A 447 -30.11 4.54 7.56
C TYR A 447 -30.70 3.13 7.42
N VAL A 448 -30.48 2.50 6.27
CA VAL A 448 -30.71 1.07 6.03
C VAL A 448 -29.52 0.56 5.25
N LYS A 449 -28.75 -0.37 5.78
CA LYS A 449 -27.57 -0.95 5.10
C LYS A 449 -27.91 -2.25 4.39
N PRO A 450 -28.11 -2.26 3.08
CA PRO A 450 -28.24 -3.49 2.30
C PRO A 450 -26.87 -4.20 2.19
N ILE A 451 -26.88 -5.52 2.15
CA ILE A 451 -25.68 -6.38 2.22
C ILE A 451 -24.66 -6.11 1.09
N SER A 452 -25.11 -5.64 -0.07
CA SER A 452 -24.25 -5.51 -1.27
C SER A 452 -23.75 -4.10 -1.55
N TYR A 453 -23.92 -3.18 -0.61
CA TYR A 453 -23.44 -1.80 -0.71
C TYR A 453 -22.56 -1.47 0.47
N GLU A 454 -21.40 -0.90 0.20
CA GLU A 454 -20.40 -0.59 1.21
C GLU A 454 -19.89 0.83 1.02
N GLY A 455 -19.29 1.38 2.08
CA GLY A 455 -18.68 2.69 1.99
C GLY A 455 -17.88 3.04 3.24
N VAL A 456 -17.01 4.01 3.06
CA VAL A 456 -16.17 4.57 4.12
C VAL A 456 -15.92 6.05 3.84
N ALA A 457 -15.82 6.87 4.87
CA ALA A 457 -15.67 8.31 4.76
C ALA A 457 -14.47 8.83 5.55
N PHE A 458 -13.86 9.88 5.02
CA PHE A 458 -12.66 10.51 5.61
C PHE A 458 -12.75 12.04 5.58
N VAL A 459 -11.97 12.66 6.46
CA VAL A 459 -11.59 14.06 6.37
C VAL A 459 -10.07 14.12 6.17
N THR A 460 -9.63 14.85 5.13
CA THR A 460 -8.21 15.03 4.83
C THR A 460 -7.55 16.06 5.73
N PRO A 461 -6.21 16.14 5.79
CA PRO A 461 -5.51 17.22 6.49
C PRO A 461 -5.88 18.63 5.99
N THR A 462 -6.31 18.73 4.73
CA THR A 462 -6.81 19.99 4.13
C THR A 462 -8.31 20.21 4.32
N TYR A 463 -8.94 19.42 5.21
CA TYR A 463 -10.36 19.48 5.55
C TYR A 463 -11.34 19.15 4.41
N GLN A 464 -10.87 18.55 3.33
CA GLN A 464 -11.77 17.97 2.33
C GLN A 464 -12.45 16.72 2.87
N ARG A 465 -13.70 16.50 2.44
CA ARG A 465 -14.42 15.23 2.67
C ARG A 465 -14.12 14.29 1.53
N VAL A 466 -13.88 13.03 1.85
CA VAL A 466 -13.71 11.95 0.89
C VAL A 466 -14.68 10.84 1.27
N LEU A 467 -15.58 10.49 0.36
CA LEU A 467 -16.51 9.39 0.51
C LEU A 467 -16.25 8.36 -0.57
N ILE A 468 -16.02 7.12 -0.19
CA ILE A 468 -15.90 5.99 -1.09
C ILE A 468 -17.14 5.12 -0.94
N LEU A 469 -17.77 4.78 -2.07
CA LEU A 469 -18.97 3.94 -2.15
C LEU A 469 -18.75 2.81 -3.14
N LEU A 470 -19.08 1.59 -2.74
CA LEU A 470 -18.97 0.37 -3.53
C LEU A 470 -20.36 -0.23 -3.80
N ASN A 471 -20.64 -0.49 -5.07
CA ASN A 471 -21.84 -1.23 -5.51
C ASN A 471 -21.43 -2.60 -6.05
N ARG A 472 -21.60 -3.64 -5.26
CA ARG A 472 -21.31 -5.04 -5.63
C ARG A 472 -22.51 -5.75 -6.28
N ASN A 473 -23.62 -5.04 -6.45
CA ASN A 473 -24.85 -5.56 -7.06
C ASN A 473 -24.81 -5.56 -8.59
N ASN A 474 -25.73 -6.30 -9.19
CA ASN A 474 -26.00 -6.30 -10.63
C ASN A 474 -27.06 -5.24 -11.05
N LYS A 475 -27.45 -4.33 -10.14
CA LYS A 475 -28.38 -3.25 -10.38
C LYS A 475 -27.75 -1.90 -10.06
N SER A 476 -28.13 -0.88 -10.82
CA SER A 476 -27.77 0.50 -10.48
C SER A 476 -28.43 0.94 -9.18
N VAL A 477 -27.78 1.82 -8.45
CA VAL A 477 -28.26 2.38 -7.20
C VAL A 477 -28.03 3.89 -7.17
N THR A 478 -28.92 4.63 -6.54
CA THR A 478 -28.71 6.04 -6.20
C THR A 478 -28.53 6.18 -4.69
N PHE A 479 -27.46 6.84 -4.30
CA PHE A 479 -27.21 7.24 -2.93
C PHE A 479 -27.57 8.70 -2.74
N SER A 480 -28.17 9.04 -1.60
CA SER A 480 -28.38 10.41 -1.11
C SER A 480 -27.57 10.60 0.16
N ILE A 481 -26.56 11.45 0.10
CA ILE A 481 -25.57 11.66 1.15
C ILE A 481 -25.83 13.00 1.82
N GLU A 482 -26.22 12.98 3.08
CA GLU A 482 -26.38 14.13 3.93
C GLU A 482 -25.09 14.37 4.72
N GLU A 483 -24.58 15.60 4.72
CA GLU A 483 -23.51 16.01 5.63
C GLU A 483 -24.12 16.86 6.74
N ARG A 484 -23.87 16.50 8.00
CA ARG A 484 -24.41 17.22 9.14
C ARG A 484 -24.13 18.74 9.12
N ALA A 485 -23.06 19.17 8.49
CA ALA A 485 -22.70 20.57 8.36
C ALA A 485 -23.48 21.30 7.26
N LYS A 486 -24.26 20.58 6.42
CA LYS A 486 -25.03 21.09 5.28
C LYS A 486 -26.50 20.70 5.45
N ASP A 487 -27.12 21.20 6.52
CA ASP A 487 -28.47 20.83 6.93
C ASP A 487 -29.49 21.06 5.78
N GLY A 488 -30.39 20.09 5.58
CA GLY A 488 -31.39 20.11 4.52
C GLY A 488 -30.86 19.86 3.09
N LEU A 489 -29.55 19.65 2.91
CA LEU A 489 -28.93 19.39 1.61
C LEU A 489 -28.37 17.99 1.52
N ALA A 490 -28.45 17.38 0.33
CA ALA A 490 -27.86 16.09 0.03
C ALA A 490 -27.12 16.06 -1.31
N LEU A 491 -26.01 15.33 -1.35
CA LEU A 491 -25.31 15.00 -2.59
C LEU A 491 -25.87 13.69 -3.15
N ARG A 492 -26.28 13.71 -4.41
CA ARG A 492 -26.76 12.49 -5.09
C ARG A 492 -25.69 11.87 -5.95
N ILE A 493 -25.46 10.58 -5.75
CA ILE A 493 -24.50 9.79 -6.52
C ILE A 493 -25.20 8.54 -7.06
N LYS A 494 -25.21 8.41 -8.37
CA LYS A 494 -25.71 7.20 -9.04
C LYS A 494 -24.55 6.30 -9.42
N LEU A 495 -24.51 5.09 -8.85
CA LEU A 495 -23.57 4.05 -9.21
C LEU A 495 -24.20 3.01 -10.11
N LYS A 496 -23.43 2.62 -11.14
CA LYS A 496 -23.78 1.48 -12.00
C LYS A 496 -23.60 0.15 -11.25
N PRO A 497 -24.08 -0.97 -11.81
CA PRO A 497 -23.71 -2.30 -11.33
C PRO A 497 -22.20 -2.47 -11.30
N LYS A 498 -21.69 -3.22 -10.31
CA LYS A 498 -20.28 -3.58 -10.23
C LYS A 498 -19.35 -2.37 -10.43
N SER A 499 -19.47 -1.39 -9.54
CA SER A 499 -18.71 -0.13 -9.62
C SER A 499 -18.36 0.42 -8.27
N ILE A 500 -17.30 1.23 -8.26
CA ILE A 500 -16.86 2.03 -7.12
C ILE A 500 -16.88 3.50 -7.50
N ALA A 501 -17.17 4.36 -6.53
CA ALA A 501 -17.03 5.80 -6.69
C ALA A 501 -16.33 6.43 -5.49
N THR A 502 -15.51 7.43 -5.78
CA THR A 502 -14.98 8.36 -4.77
C THR A 502 -15.55 9.75 -5.03
N ALA A 503 -16.16 10.33 -4.01
CA ALA A 503 -16.61 11.71 -4.03
C ALA A 503 -15.74 12.57 -3.11
N VAL A 504 -15.31 13.73 -3.62
CA VAL A 504 -14.45 14.67 -2.88
C VAL A 504 -15.10 16.05 -2.92
N TRP A 505 -15.22 16.71 -1.75
CA TRP A 505 -15.74 18.06 -1.66
C TRP A 505 -15.10 18.85 -0.52
N ASN A 506 -15.19 20.18 -0.61
CA ASN A 506 -14.69 21.09 0.41
C ASN A 506 -15.70 21.21 1.57
N LYS A 507 -15.20 21.67 2.72
CA LYS A 507 -16.00 21.93 3.92
C LYS A 507 -17.15 22.89 3.62
#